data_8a3f000600fde24aa3b71578961617b6
#
_entry.id   8a3f000600fde24aa3b71578961617b6
#
_cell.length_a   1.000
_cell.length_b   1.000
_cell.length_c   1.000
_cell.angle_alpha   90.00
_cell.angle_beta   90.00
_cell.angle_gamma   90.00
#
_symmetry.space_group_name_H-M   'P 1'
#
loop_
_entity.id
_entity.type
_entity.pdbx_description
1 polymer ?
#
loop_
_entity_poly.entity_id
_entity_poly.type
_entity_poly.pdbx_seq_one_letter_code
_entity_poly.pdbx_strand_id
1 'polypeptide(L)'
;MLWPTCYFPSILYMIRKIRITQRVMKKDGCEDMKQGSVTSKKQISLINQLYLGQTFEESNVMSRNSKTKLRSYRSQDLKKSRFDEINFIKYDDLLEKLVICKLKCTYCRLPMLIMYQNKREPTQWTLDRIDNSTGHTNSNTV
;
A
#
# COMPACT_ATOMS: atom_id res chain seq x y z
N MET A 1 27.68 20.24 -21.27
CA MET A 1 26.60 20.29 -20.24
C MET A 1 25.61 19.18 -20.56
N LEU A 2 25.70 18.08 -19.82
CA LEU A 2 24.79 16.93 -19.99
C LEU A 2 23.70 17.08 -18.94
N TRP A 3 22.46 17.19 -19.39
CA TRP A 3 21.27 17.18 -18.55
C TRP A 3 21.05 15.77 -17.98
N PRO A 4 20.77 15.60 -16.68
CA PRO A 4 20.37 14.31 -16.16
C PRO A 4 18.99 13.96 -16.73
N THR A 5 18.92 12.89 -17.48
CA THR A 5 17.66 12.28 -17.94
C THR A 5 16.88 11.82 -16.73
N CYS A 6 15.86 12.60 -16.34
CA CYS A 6 14.84 12.13 -15.42
C CYS A 6 14.14 10.94 -16.06
N TYR A 7 14.42 9.75 -15.54
CA TYR A 7 13.73 8.52 -15.93
C TYR A 7 12.32 8.58 -15.32
N PHE A 8 11.39 9.13 -16.09
CA PHE A 8 9.97 9.00 -15.78
C PHE A 8 9.56 7.54 -16.02
N PRO A 9 8.99 6.84 -15.03
CA PRO A 9 8.35 5.57 -15.30
C PRO A 9 7.29 5.79 -16.39
N SER A 10 7.33 4.97 -17.41
CA SER A 10 6.59 5.20 -18.65
C SER A 10 5.11 5.52 -18.34
N ILE A 11 4.63 6.61 -18.92
CA ILE A 11 3.22 7.05 -18.87
C ILE A 11 2.25 5.89 -19.18
N LEU A 12 2.70 4.92 -19.98
CA LEU A 12 1.96 3.69 -20.27
C LEU A 12 1.70 2.81 -19.04
N TYR A 13 2.63 2.73 -18.08
CA TYR A 13 2.46 1.95 -16.85
C TYR A 13 1.44 2.62 -15.93
N MET A 14 1.52 3.93 -15.80
CA MET A 14 0.51 4.73 -15.07
C MET A 14 -0.88 4.61 -15.70
N ILE A 15 -0.98 4.70 -17.04
CA ILE A 15 -2.25 4.58 -17.78
C ILE A 15 -2.84 3.18 -17.63
N ARG A 16 -2.04 2.10 -17.60
CA ARG A 16 -2.53 0.74 -17.35
C ARG A 16 -3.10 0.59 -15.93
N LYS A 17 -2.42 1.12 -14.92
CA LYS A 17 -2.91 1.07 -13.53
C LYS A 17 -4.21 1.86 -13.36
N ILE A 18 -4.28 3.06 -13.92
CA ILE A 18 -5.50 3.90 -13.92
C ILE A 18 -6.65 3.21 -14.65
N ARG A 19 -6.43 2.58 -15.82
CA ARG A 19 -7.46 1.84 -16.55
C ARG A 19 -7.97 0.62 -15.79
N ILE A 20 -7.11 -0.10 -15.08
CA ILE A 20 -7.52 -1.25 -14.26
C ILE A 20 -8.41 -0.77 -13.11
N THR A 21 -8.03 0.30 -12.43
CA THR A 21 -8.81 0.88 -11.34
C THR A 21 -10.16 1.41 -11.85
N GLN A 22 -10.20 2.08 -13.00
CA GLN A 22 -11.44 2.59 -13.59
C GLN A 22 -12.35 1.47 -14.16
N ARG A 23 -11.80 0.36 -14.67
CA ARG A 23 -12.60 -0.80 -15.10
C ARG A 23 -13.27 -1.52 -13.94
N VAL A 24 -12.57 -1.62 -12.80
CA VAL A 24 -13.14 -2.20 -11.58
C VAL A 24 -14.27 -1.32 -11.04
N MET A 25 -14.09 0.01 -11.06
CA MET A 25 -15.12 0.95 -10.60
C MET A 25 -16.36 1.05 -11.51
N LYS A 26 -16.27 0.69 -12.80
CA LYS A 26 -17.39 0.78 -13.74
C LYS A 26 -18.25 -0.49 -13.79
N LYS A 27 -17.84 -1.60 -13.20
CA LYS A 27 -18.53 -2.88 -13.30
C LYS A 27 -19.47 -3.19 -12.14
N ASP A 28 -19.26 -2.58 -11.00
CA ASP A 28 -20.10 -2.81 -9.83
C ASP A 28 -20.80 -1.50 -9.50
N GLY A 29 -22.08 -1.43 -9.85
CA GLY A 29 -22.94 -0.34 -9.45
C GLY A 29 -22.81 -0.16 -7.94
N CYS A 30 -22.59 1.10 -7.53
CA CYS A 30 -22.37 1.50 -6.15
C CYS A 30 -23.71 1.45 -5.37
N GLU A 31 -24.33 0.28 -5.34
CA GLU A 31 -25.48 0.00 -4.49
C GLU A 31 -25.23 -1.33 -3.80
N ASP A 32 -25.24 -1.28 -2.46
CA ASP A 32 -25.08 -2.37 -1.49
C ASP A 32 -23.69 -2.57 -0.84
N MET A 33 -23.06 -1.48 -0.41
CA MET A 33 -22.14 -1.59 0.73
C MET A 33 -22.88 -1.38 2.06
N LYS A 34 -23.87 -2.21 2.32
CA LYS A 34 -24.45 -2.37 3.65
C LYS A 34 -23.87 -3.61 4.31
N GLN A 35 -23.20 -3.36 5.43
CA GLN A 35 -22.75 -4.25 6.50
C GLN A 35 -21.24 -4.52 6.52
N GLY A 36 -20.56 -3.81 7.46
CA GLY A 36 -19.30 -4.23 8.04
C GLY A 36 -18.02 -3.60 7.49
N SER A 37 -18.05 -2.75 6.47
CA SER A 37 -16.85 -2.05 6.08
C SER A 37 -16.59 -0.88 7.03
N VAL A 38 -15.52 -0.97 7.78
CA VAL A 38 -14.99 0.14 8.56
C VAL A 38 -14.78 1.33 7.61
N THR A 39 -15.50 2.42 7.82
CA THR A 39 -15.40 3.60 6.96
C THR A 39 -13.96 4.09 6.83
N SER A 40 -13.59 4.69 5.70
CA SER A 40 -12.25 5.26 5.46
C SER A 40 -11.76 6.13 6.62
N LYS A 41 -12.64 6.97 7.19
CA LYS A 41 -12.30 7.83 8.34
C LYS A 41 -11.93 7.02 9.58
N LYS A 42 -12.68 5.95 9.87
CA LYS A 42 -12.38 5.07 11.00
C LYS A 42 -11.05 4.34 10.79
N GLN A 43 -10.74 3.90 9.58
CA GLN A 43 -9.47 3.25 9.27
C GLN A 43 -8.27 4.17 9.43
N ILE A 44 -8.39 5.45 9.07
CA ILE A 44 -7.34 6.46 9.32
C ILE A 44 -7.11 6.64 10.83
N SER A 45 -8.18 6.67 11.64
CA SER A 45 -8.04 6.74 13.09
C SER A 45 -7.35 5.51 13.66
N LEU A 46 -7.71 4.31 13.19
CA LEU A 46 -7.11 3.06 13.64
C LEU A 46 -5.61 2.97 13.29
N ILE A 47 -5.21 3.40 12.09
CA ILE A 47 -3.79 3.39 11.72
C ILE A 47 -2.97 4.38 12.55
N ASN A 48 -3.52 5.54 12.87
CA ASN A 48 -2.87 6.50 13.77
C ASN A 48 -2.68 5.92 15.18
N GLN A 49 -3.70 5.26 15.73
CA GLN A 49 -3.60 4.59 17.02
C GLN A 49 -2.57 3.47 17.01
N LEU A 50 -2.53 2.68 15.93
CA LEU A 50 -1.56 1.61 15.76
C LEU A 50 -0.12 2.15 15.69
N TYR A 51 0.10 3.25 14.97
CA TYR A 51 1.39 3.93 14.89
C TYR A 51 1.85 4.48 16.24
N LEU A 52 0.93 4.98 17.05
CA LEU A 52 1.19 5.45 18.42
C LEU A 52 1.35 4.31 19.44
N GLY A 53 1.32 3.06 19.01
CA GLY A 53 1.45 1.90 19.89
C GLY A 53 0.26 1.66 20.80
N GLN A 54 -0.90 2.26 20.51
CA GLN A 54 -2.12 2.06 21.29
C GLN A 54 -2.74 0.70 20.98
N THR A 55 -3.25 0.04 22.01
CA THR A 55 -3.98 -1.23 21.88
C THR A 55 -5.47 -0.97 21.74
N PHE A 56 -6.10 -1.62 20.78
CA PHE A 56 -7.53 -1.62 20.52
C PHE A 56 -7.95 -2.98 19.97
N GLU A 57 -9.24 -3.25 19.87
CA GLU A 57 -9.77 -4.58 19.54
C GLU A 57 -9.14 -5.17 18.26
N GLU A 58 -9.04 -4.39 17.19
CA GLU A 58 -8.53 -4.85 15.90
C GLU A 58 -7.00 -4.73 15.75
N SER A 59 -6.28 -4.13 16.72
CA SER A 59 -4.85 -3.81 16.63
C SER A 59 -3.98 -5.02 16.33
N ASN A 60 -4.25 -6.16 16.96
CA ASN A 60 -3.52 -7.41 16.75
C ASN A 60 -3.73 -7.97 15.34
N VAL A 61 -4.96 -7.89 14.82
CA VAL A 61 -5.30 -8.36 13.47
C VAL A 61 -4.65 -7.48 12.41
N MET A 62 -4.75 -6.16 12.57
CA MET A 62 -4.12 -5.19 11.67
C MET A 62 -2.60 -5.37 11.63
N SER A 63 -1.97 -5.47 12.79
CA SER A 63 -0.53 -5.65 12.90
C SER A 63 -0.08 -6.97 12.24
N ARG A 64 -0.76 -8.08 12.54
CA ARG A 64 -0.46 -9.39 11.96
C ARG A 64 -0.60 -9.40 10.44
N ASN A 65 -1.69 -8.84 9.91
CA ASN A 65 -1.96 -8.79 8.48
C ASN A 65 -0.92 -7.93 7.75
N SER A 66 -0.57 -6.76 8.30
CA SER A 66 0.44 -5.88 7.74
C SER A 66 1.82 -6.53 7.74
N LYS A 67 2.22 -7.17 8.84
CA LYS A 67 3.49 -7.92 8.93
C LYS A 67 3.51 -9.11 7.96
N THR A 68 2.40 -9.82 7.77
CA THR A 68 2.31 -10.92 6.81
C THR A 68 2.49 -10.42 5.38
N LYS A 69 1.88 -9.30 5.04
CA LYS A 69 2.04 -8.69 3.73
C LYS A 69 3.48 -8.20 3.50
N LEU A 70 4.11 -7.63 4.52
CA LEU A 70 5.51 -7.22 4.48
C LEU A 70 6.46 -8.42 4.26
N ARG A 71 6.21 -9.56 4.92
CA ARG A 71 6.94 -10.82 4.66
C ARG A 71 6.77 -11.32 3.22
N SER A 72 5.60 -11.12 2.62
CA SER A 72 5.37 -11.45 1.21
C SER A 72 6.24 -10.61 0.29
N TYR A 73 6.39 -9.30 0.55
CA TYR A 73 7.32 -8.45 -0.21
C TYR A 73 8.77 -8.89 -0.05
N ARG A 74 9.20 -9.22 1.16
CA ARG A 74 10.54 -9.81 1.41
C ARG A 74 10.76 -11.08 0.58
N SER A 75 9.80 -11.98 0.56
CA SER A 75 9.88 -13.22 -0.24
C SER A 75 9.95 -12.95 -1.74
N GLN A 76 9.26 -11.92 -2.22
CA GLN A 76 9.34 -11.49 -3.63
C GLN A 76 10.72 -10.96 -3.98
N ASP A 77 11.32 -10.14 -3.11
CA ASP A 77 12.65 -9.58 -3.32
C ASP A 77 13.73 -10.66 -3.29
N LEU A 78 13.63 -11.61 -2.36
CA LEU A 78 14.53 -12.77 -2.30
C LEU A 78 14.47 -13.62 -3.59
N LYS A 79 13.26 -13.93 -4.07
CA LYS A 79 13.08 -14.70 -5.32
C LYS A 79 13.65 -14.00 -6.55
N LYS A 80 13.74 -12.68 -6.53
CA LYS A 80 14.24 -11.87 -7.64
C LYS A 80 15.67 -11.37 -7.43
N SER A 81 16.35 -11.87 -6.38
CA SER A 81 17.72 -11.46 -6.01
C SER A 81 17.88 -9.94 -5.85
N ARG A 82 16.85 -9.29 -5.26
CA ARG A 82 16.80 -7.83 -5.02
C ARG A 82 16.70 -7.48 -3.54
N PHE A 83 16.75 -8.47 -2.69
CA PHE A 83 16.61 -8.27 -1.25
C PHE A 83 17.86 -7.61 -0.67
N ASP A 84 17.66 -6.47 -0.03
CA ASP A 84 18.67 -5.75 0.75
C ASP A 84 18.27 -5.83 2.22
N GLU A 85 19.02 -6.61 2.99
CA GLU A 85 18.71 -6.86 4.41
C GLU A 85 18.82 -5.61 5.26
N ILE A 86 19.77 -4.74 4.95
CA ILE A 86 20.06 -3.52 5.73
C ILE A 86 18.97 -2.47 5.51
N ASN A 87 18.59 -2.27 4.25
CA ASN A 87 17.70 -1.18 3.85
C ASN A 87 16.25 -1.61 3.62
N PHE A 88 15.94 -2.92 3.77
CA PHE A 88 14.57 -3.40 3.63
C PHE A 88 13.64 -2.65 4.58
N ILE A 89 12.49 -2.18 4.06
CA ILE A 89 11.51 -1.42 4.82
C ILE A 89 11.06 -2.17 6.09
N LYS A 90 11.16 -1.50 7.23
CA LYS A 90 10.75 -2.04 8.52
C LYS A 90 9.24 -1.81 8.74
N TYR A 91 8.70 -2.49 9.73
CA TYR A 91 7.27 -2.37 10.06
C TYR A 91 6.89 -0.96 10.50
N ASP A 92 7.75 -0.31 11.28
CA ASP A 92 7.50 1.05 11.76
C ASP A 92 7.54 2.08 10.63
N ASP A 93 8.49 1.93 9.68
CA ASP A 93 8.55 2.75 8.47
C ASP A 93 7.28 2.59 7.61
N LEU A 94 6.76 1.36 7.53
CA LEU A 94 5.50 1.09 6.83
C LEU A 94 4.33 1.82 7.49
N LEU A 95 4.21 1.75 8.82
CA LEU A 95 3.15 2.45 9.55
C LEU A 95 3.24 3.95 9.35
N GLU A 96 4.45 4.51 9.44
CA GLU A 96 4.69 5.93 9.20
C GLU A 96 4.22 6.37 7.80
N LYS A 97 4.56 5.60 6.76
CA LYS A 97 4.10 5.88 5.39
C LYS A 97 2.58 5.85 5.27
N LEU A 98 1.92 4.87 5.88
CA LEU A 98 0.45 4.75 5.87
C LEU A 98 -0.23 5.91 6.60
N VAL A 99 0.36 6.41 7.68
CA VAL A 99 -0.10 7.60 8.40
C VAL A 99 0.09 8.86 7.56
N ILE A 100 1.28 9.07 7.00
CA ILE A 100 1.62 10.26 6.21
C ILE A 100 0.71 10.37 4.97
N CYS A 101 0.50 9.27 4.25
CA CYS A 101 -0.38 9.27 3.07
C CYS A 101 -1.88 9.31 3.43
N LYS A 102 -2.24 9.24 4.72
CA LYS A 102 -3.63 9.20 5.22
C LYS A 102 -4.47 8.12 4.53
N LEU A 103 -3.88 6.95 4.32
CA LEU A 103 -4.47 5.84 3.56
C LEU A 103 -5.00 6.27 2.20
N LYS A 104 -4.28 7.12 1.49
CA LYS A 104 -4.56 7.49 0.10
C LYS A 104 -3.46 7.00 -0.83
N CYS A 105 -3.86 6.45 -1.95
CA CYS A 105 -2.91 6.02 -2.98
C CYS A 105 -2.05 7.18 -3.46
N THR A 106 -0.76 6.99 -3.53
CA THR A 106 0.20 8.03 -3.99
C THR A 106 -0.08 8.48 -5.42
N TYR A 107 -0.57 7.57 -6.27
CA TYR A 107 -0.79 7.84 -7.69
C TYR A 107 -2.17 8.42 -7.99
N CYS A 108 -3.24 7.76 -7.55
CA CYS A 108 -4.62 8.15 -7.91
C CYS A 108 -5.36 8.89 -6.80
N ARG A 109 -4.76 9.04 -5.62
CA ARG A 109 -5.34 9.71 -4.44
C ARG A 109 -6.64 9.11 -3.91
N LEU A 110 -7.05 7.97 -4.43
CA LEU A 110 -8.22 7.25 -3.91
C LEU A 110 -7.92 6.64 -2.54
N PRO A 111 -8.94 6.51 -1.67
CA PRO A 111 -8.79 5.87 -0.37
C PRO A 111 -8.34 4.42 -0.51
N MET A 112 -7.45 4.00 0.39
CA MET A 112 -7.02 2.61 0.53
C MET A 112 -7.55 2.03 1.83
N LEU A 113 -7.79 0.72 1.84
CA LEU A 113 -8.23 -0.01 3.02
C LEU A 113 -7.05 -0.76 3.63
N ILE A 114 -6.83 -0.57 4.93
CA ILE A 114 -5.90 -1.38 5.71
C ILE A 114 -6.57 -2.65 6.24
N MET A 115 -7.86 -2.55 6.57
CA MET A 115 -8.69 -3.70 6.92
C MET A 115 -9.67 -4.00 5.79
N TYR A 116 -9.66 -5.22 5.32
CA TYR A 116 -10.54 -5.71 4.25
C TYR A 116 -10.85 -7.18 4.48
N GLN A 117 -12.06 -7.61 4.06
CA GLN A 117 -12.53 -8.99 4.22
C GLN A 117 -12.12 -9.87 3.03
N ASN A 118 -12.20 -9.32 1.83
CA ASN A 118 -11.93 -10.07 0.61
C ASN A 118 -10.42 -10.11 0.32
N LYS A 119 -9.87 -11.29 0.10
CA LYS A 119 -8.45 -11.47 -0.21
C LYS A 119 -7.98 -10.69 -1.43
N ARG A 120 -8.87 -10.42 -2.39
CA ARG A 120 -8.59 -9.66 -3.62
C ARG A 120 -9.30 -8.32 -3.63
N GLU A 121 -9.38 -7.66 -2.46
CA GLU A 121 -9.95 -6.33 -2.36
C GLU A 121 -9.18 -5.35 -3.27
N PRO A 122 -9.83 -4.70 -4.23
CA PRO A 122 -9.15 -3.83 -5.18
C PRO A 122 -8.61 -2.54 -4.54
N THR A 123 -9.22 -2.11 -3.43
CA THR A 123 -8.83 -0.91 -2.68
C THR A 123 -7.88 -1.18 -1.53
N GLN A 124 -7.40 -2.44 -1.37
CA GLN A 124 -6.43 -2.76 -0.34
C GLN A 124 -5.13 -1.96 -0.53
N TRP A 125 -4.52 -1.55 0.57
CA TRP A 125 -3.22 -0.89 0.53
C TRP A 125 -2.15 -1.80 -0.11
N THR A 126 -1.23 -1.20 -0.83
CA THR A 126 -0.07 -1.89 -1.42
C THR A 126 1.15 -1.02 -1.25
N LEU A 127 2.29 -1.68 -1.11
CA LEU A 127 3.60 -1.04 -1.13
C LEU A 127 4.16 -1.20 -2.55
N ASP A 128 4.35 -0.09 -3.23
CA ASP A 128 4.87 -0.10 -4.59
C ASP A 128 6.31 0.43 -4.62
N ARG A 129 7.12 -0.07 -5.55
CA ARG A 129 8.50 0.36 -5.71
C ARG A 129 8.58 1.47 -6.74
N ILE A 130 9.37 2.50 -6.44
CA ILE A 130 9.67 3.60 -7.36
C ILE A 130 10.55 3.07 -8.49
N ASP A 131 11.62 2.35 -8.13
CA ASP A 131 12.50 1.64 -9.06
C ASP A 131 12.32 0.12 -8.92
N ASN A 132 11.90 -0.52 -10.01
CA ASN A 132 11.66 -1.97 -10.05
C ASN A 132 12.95 -2.81 -10.13
N SER A 133 14.10 -2.21 -10.34
CA SER A 133 15.40 -2.91 -10.36
C SER A 133 15.88 -3.25 -8.95
N THR A 134 15.49 -2.48 -7.94
CA THR A 134 15.85 -2.67 -6.54
C THR A 134 14.69 -3.25 -5.71
N GLY A 135 14.99 -3.66 -4.47
CA GLY A 135 14.00 -4.24 -3.55
C GLY A 135 13.11 -3.20 -2.86
N HIS A 136 12.27 -3.68 -1.95
CA HIS A 136 11.38 -2.84 -1.14
C HIS A 136 12.16 -2.20 0.02
N THR A 137 12.97 -1.19 -0.29
CA THR A 137 13.66 -0.37 0.73
C THR A 137 12.77 0.79 1.16
N ASN A 138 13.08 1.41 2.30
CA ASN A 138 12.31 2.56 2.77
C ASN A 138 12.33 3.71 1.77
N SER A 139 13.46 4.00 1.14
CA SER A 139 13.61 5.06 0.14
C SER A 139 12.97 4.73 -1.22
N ASN A 140 12.86 3.44 -1.56
CA ASN A 140 12.36 2.96 -2.87
C ASN A 140 10.86 2.59 -2.85
N THR A 141 10.14 2.88 -1.79
CA THR A 141 8.73 2.49 -1.67
C THR A 141 7.79 3.66 -1.41
N VAL A 142 6.61 3.55 -1.99
CA VAL A 142 5.49 4.50 -1.80
C VAL A 142 4.21 3.76 -1.47
#